data_9fd8dbbe64530570449461c5442e8bd3
#
_entry.id   9fd8dbbe64530570449461c5442e8bd3
#
_cell.length_a   1.000
_cell.length_b   1.000
_cell.length_c   1.000
_cell.angle_alpha   90.00
_cell.angle_beta   90.00
_cell.angle_gamma   90.00
#
_symmetry.space_group_name_H-M   'P 1'
#
loop_
_entity.id
_entity.type
_entity.pdbx_description
1 polymer ?
#
loop_
_entity_poly.entity_id
_entity_poly.type
_entity_poly.pdbx_seq_one_letter_code
_entity_poly.pdbx_strand_id
1 'polypeptide(L)'
;MPLIQEQFFDIGANLTHESFQKDLDKVLNESNQAGVKRLSITGSCLEDSIIASEIADQYSQMCVSTAGIHPHNAKEYSPEMFKEIKDLLTKEQVKCIGETGLDFNRNFSSPDDQQKSFEAHLELSIDINKPLFLHERDAHEKFVEIILPYINRIPKSVVHCFTGDEGALLKYIEMGFFIGITGWLCDERRGKHLEELIPLIPLELSLIHISEP
;
A
#
# COMPACT_ATOMS: atom_id res chain seq x y z
N MET A 1 -0.30 2.21 37.60
CA MET A 1 0.11 2.92 36.38
C MET A 1 -1.04 2.76 35.38
N PRO A 2 -1.54 3.83 34.75
CA PRO A 2 -2.46 3.63 33.65
C PRO A 2 -1.73 2.82 32.58
N LEU A 3 -2.36 1.76 32.11
CA LEU A 3 -1.88 1.01 30.96
C LEU A 3 -1.79 2.01 29.80
N ILE A 4 -0.59 2.22 29.27
CA ILE A 4 -0.42 2.97 28.03
C ILE A 4 -1.19 2.16 26.99
N GLN A 5 -2.34 2.69 26.56
CA GLN A 5 -3.10 2.05 25.49
C GLN A 5 -2.27 2.23 24.22
N GLU A 6 -1.77 1.14 23.68
CA GLU A 6 -1.02 1.15 22.44
C GLU A 6 -1.87 1.81 21.34
N GLN A 7 -1.23 2.64 20.54
CA GLN A 7 -1.89 3.31 19.42
C GLN A 7 -1.29 2.79 18.13
N PHE A 8 -2.16 2.40 17.21
CA PHE A 8 -1.78 1.84 15.93
C PHE A 8 -2.18 2.76 14.78
N PHE A 9 -1.37 2.71 13.72
CA PHE A 9 -1.71 3.22 12.41
C PHE A 9 -1.75 2.04 11.45
N ASP A 10 -2.95 1.68 10.98
CA ASP A 10 -3.11 0.72 9.90
C ASP A 10 -2.80 1.39 8.55
N ILE A 11 -1.75 0.93 7.90
CA ILE A 11 -1.25 1.57 6.67
C ILE A 11 -2.01 1.18 5.40
N GLY A 12 -2.96 0.22 5.47
CA GLY A 12 -3.67 -0.25 4.27
C GLY A 12 -5.02 -0.89 4.56
N ALA A 13 -6.05 -0.08 4.74
CA ALA A 13 -7.42 -0.54 4.99
C ALA A 13 -8.26 -0.51 3.71
N ASN A 14 -8.92 -1.63 3.38
CA ASN A 14 -9.75 -1.76 2.17
C ASN A 14 -11.20 -1.33 2.42
N LEU A 15 -11.39 -0.10 2.93
CA LEU A 15 -12.71 0.43 3.31
C LEU A 15 -13.56 0.92 2.14
N THR A 16 -13.05 0.89 0.92
CA THR A 16 -13.81 1.20 -0.31
C THR A 16 -14.78 0.09 -0.69
N HIS A 17 -14.53 -1.15 -0.20
CA HIS A 17 -15.35 -2.30 -0.55
C HIS A 17 -16.81 -2.14 -0.09
N GLU A 18 -17.76 -2.56 -0.94
CA GLU A 18 -19.20 -2.41 -0.71
C GLU A 18 -19.72 -2.97 0.61
N SER A 19 -19.04 -3.96 1.18
CA SER A 19 -19.40 -4.54 2.48
C SER A 19 -19.37 -3.53 3.63
N PHE A 20 -18.58 -2.47 3.52
CA PHE A 20 -18.44 -1.43 4.54
C PHE A 20 -19.40 -0.25 4.39
N GLN A 21 -20.07 -0.10 3.23
CA GLN A 21 -20.93 1.05 2.95
C GLN A 21 -22.05 1.29 3.97
N LYS A 22 -22.53 0.20 4.62
CA LYS A 22 -23.68 0.27 5.55
C LYS A 22 -23.30 0.59 6.99
N ASP A 23 -22.06 0.32 7.38
CA ASP A 23 -21.62 0.37 8.77
C ASP A 23 -20.22 1.00 8.95
N LEU A 24 -19.75 1.77 7.99
CA LEU A 24 -18.44 2.41 8.01
C LEU A 24 -18.18 3.20 9.29
N ASP A 25 -19.15 4.02 9.72
CA ASP A 25 -19.08 4.76 10.98
C ASP A 25 -18.84 3.86 12.18
N LYS A 26 -19.53 2.72 12.21
CA LYS A 26 -19.38 1.73 13.28
C LYS A 26 -17.99 1.10 13.24
N VAL A 27 -17.54 0.68 12.06
CA VAL A 27 -16.21 0.08 11.87
C VAL A 27 -15.11 1.03 12.33
N LEU A 28 -15.16 2.31 11.92
CA LEU A 28 -14.17 3.32 12.31
C LEU A 28 -14.21 3.57 13.84
N ASN A 29 -15.39 3.63 14.45
CA ASN A 29 -15.53 3.79 15.89
C ASN A 29 -14.96 2.59 16.67
N GLU A 30 -15.28 1.38 16.25
CA GLU A 30 -14.77 0.14 16.86
C GLU A 30 -13.24 0.04 16.71
N SER A 31 -12.69 0.37 15.54
CA SER A 31 -11.25 0.44 15.31
C SER A 31 -10.58 1.43 16.26
N ASN A 32 -11.15 2.62 16.41
CA ASN A 32 -10.61 3.63 17.32
C ASN A 32 -10.63 3.15 18.79
N GLN A 33 -11.71 2.49 19.22
CA GLN A 33 -11.82 1.92 20.57
C GLN A 33 -10.80 0.80 20.79
N ALA A 34 -10.50 0.01 19.75
CA ALA A 34 -9.49 -1.05 19.79
C ALA A 34 -8.04 -0.52 19.75
N GLY A 35 -7.84 0.81 19.60
CA GLY A 35 -6.51 1.41 19.61
C GLY A 35 -5.99 1.82 18.23
N VAL A 36 -6.69 1.50 17.13
CA VAL A 36 -6.32 1.98 15.80
C VAL A 36 -6.73 3.44 15.65
N LYS A 37 -5.76 4.34 15.77
CA LYS A 37 -5.99 5.80 15.81
C LYS A 37 -5.89 6.45 14.45
N ARG A 38 -5.24 5.80 13.51
CA ARG A 38 -5.09 6.25 12.14
C ARG A 38 -5.25 5.09 11.17
N LEU A 39 -5.78 5.39 9.99
CA LEU A 39 -5.94 4.45 8.88
C LEU A 39 -5.53 5.10 7.57
N SER A 40 -4.87 4.34 6.70
CA SER A 40 -4.69 4.69 5.30
C SER A 40 -5.63 3.84 4.45
N ILE A 41 -6.56 4.47 3.76
CA ILE A 41 -7.52 3.76 2.91
C ILE A 41 -6.91 3.58 1.53
N THR A 42 -6.88 2.34 1.07
CA THR A 42 -6.20 1.97 -0.17
C THR A 42 -7.08 2.24 -1.39
N GLY A 43 -6.54 2.99 -2.36
CA GLY A 43 -7.10 3.09 -3.71
C GLY A 43 -6.45 2.06 -4.63
N SER A 44 -7.21 1.18 -5.26
CA SER A 44 -6.73 0.11 -6.14
C SER A 44 -6.99 0.34 -7.63
N CYS A 45 -7.87 1.26 -7.94
CA CYS A 45 -8.23 1.75 -9.27
C CYS A 45 -8.72 3.20 -9.14
N LEU A 46 -9.12 3.82 -10.25
CA LEU A 46 -9.62 5.20 -10.20
C LEU A 46 -10.86 5.33 -9.31
N GLU A 47 -11.83 4.42 -9.44
CA GLU A 47 -13.07 4.44 -8.66
C GLU A 47 -12.79 4.29 -7.16
N ASP A 48 -12.00 3.28 -6.78
CA ASP A 48 -11.58 3.09 -5.38
C ASP A 48 -10.80 4.29 -4.84
N SER A 49 -9.92 4.89 -5.66
CA SER A 49 -9.15 6.08 -5.26
C SER A 49 -10.03 7.29 -5.00
N ILE A 50 -11.12 7.47 -5.78
CA ILE A 50 -12.12 8.51 -5.54
C ILE A 50 -12.82 8.26 -4.21
N ILE A 51 -13.37 7.05 -4.00
CA ILE A 51 -14.08 6.67 -2.78
C ILE A 51 -13.15 6.81 -1.56
N ALA A 52 -11.91 6.29 -1.66
CA ALA A 52 -10.92 6.38 -0.59
C ALA A 52 -10.63 7.84 -0.20
N SER A 53 -10.51 8.73 -1.20
CA SER A 53 -10.28 10.15 -0.96
C SER A 53 -11.48 10.84 -0.28
N GLU A 54 -12.70 10.46 -0.65
CA GLU A 54 -13.93 10.99 -0.04
C GLU A 54 -14.09 10.57 1.41
N ILE A 55 -13.84 9.27 1.69
CA ILE A 55 -13.83 8.77 3.07
C ILE A 55 -12.74 9.47 3.90
N ALA A 56 -11.55 9.62 3.35
CA ALA A 56 -10.45 10.29 4.04
C ALA A 56 -10.74 11.77 4.30
N ASP A 57 -11.39 12.47 3.39
CA ASP A 57 -11.83 13.86 3.59
C ASP A 57 -12.90 13.93 4.68
N GLN A 58 -13.89 13.04 4.67
CA GLN A 58 -14.97 12.98 5.67
C GLN A 58 -14.47 12.69 7.08
N TYR A 59 -13.49 11.77 7.20
CA TYR A 59 -12.92 11.32 8.49
C TYR A 59 -11.47 11.77 8.67
N SER A 60 -11.14 13.01 8.27
CA SER A 60 -9.78 13.54 8.17
C SER A 60 -8.97 13.54 9.49
N GLN A 61 -9.62 13.41 10.64
CA GLN A 61 -8.95 13.25 11.93
C GLN A 61 -8.37 11.85 12.14
N MET A 62 -8.89 10.85 11.42
CA MET A 62 -8.50 9.44 11.57
C MET A 62 -7.95 8.85 10.28
N CYS A 63 -8.46 9.28 9.13
CA CYS A 63 -8.18 8.66 7.84
C CYS A 63 -7.32 9.54 6.94
N VAL A 64 -6.43 8.89 6.20
CA VAL A 64 -5.76 9.36 5.00
C VAL A 64 -6.03 8.34 3.89
N SER A 65 -5.66 8.62 2.65
CA SER A 65 -5.82 7.65 1.57
C SER A 65 -4.61 7.59 0.64
N THR A 66 -4.63 6.57 -0.20
CA THR A 66 -3.76 6.45 -1.37
C THR A 66 -4.57 6.64 -2.65
N ALA A 67 -3.91 6.90 -3.77
CA ALA A 67 -4.52 6.89 -5.09
C ALA A 67 -3.55 6.28 -6.11
N GLY A 68 -4.02 5.29 -6.87
CA GLY A 68 -3.19 4.57 -7.83
C GLY A 68 -3.94 3.49 -8.59
N ILE A 69 -3.18 2.68 -9.33
CA ILE A 69 -3.69 1.57 -10.13
C ILE A 69 -2.94 0.30 -9.72
N HIS A 70 -3.64 -0.57 -9.02
CA HIS A 70 -3.13 -1.89 -8.61
C HIS A 70 -2.75 -2.75 -9.83
N PRO A 71 -1.73 -3.62 -9.74
CA PRO A 71 -1.36 -4.51 -10.84
C PRO A 71 -2.52 -5.27 -11.49
N HIS A 72 -3.52 -5.66 -10.71
CA HIS A 72 -4.70 -6.35 -11.26
C HIS A 72 -5.52 -5.48 -12.24
N ASN A 73 -5.50 -4.18 -12.07
CA ASN A 73 -6.25 -3.19 -12.86
C ASN A 73 -5.37 -2.47 -13.89
N ALA A 74 -4.09 -2.84 -14.01
CA ALA A 74 -3.12 -2.15 -14.86
C ALA A 74 -3.51 -2.09 -16.35
N LYS A 75 -4.31 -3.05 -16.84
CA LYS A 75 -4.89 -3.05 -18.18
C LYS A 75 -5.80 -1.84 -18.46
N GLU A 76 -6.30 -1.19 -17.41
CA GLU A 76 -7.18 -0.02 -17.51
C GLU A 76 -6.37 1.29 -17.60
N TYR A 77 -5.06 1.21 -17.41
CA TYR A 77 -4.20 2.38 -17.47
C TYR A 77 -4.34 3.12 -18.81
N SER A 78 -4.70 4.39 -18.73
CA SER A 78 -4.63 5.34 -19.83
C SER A 78 -4.10 6.69 -19.34
N PRO A 79 -3.55 7.53 -20.23
CA PRO A 79 -3.10 8.86 -19.86
C PRO A 79 -4.21 9.72 -19.24
N GLU A 80 -5.46 9.55 -19.70
CA GLU A 80 -6.64 10.26 -19.23
C GLU A 80 -6.98 9.87 -17.80
N MET A 81 -7.09 8.55 -17.53
CA MET A 81 -7.32 8.02 -16.19
C MET A 81 -6.18 8.44 -15.23
N PHE A 82 -4.95 8.36 -15.70
CA PHE A 82 -3.79 8.71 -14.88
C PHE A 82 -3.74 10.20 -14.52
N LYS A 83 -4.30 11.07 -15.37
CA LYS A 83 -4.49 12.47 -15.04
C LYS A 83 -5.46 12.64 -13.87
N GLU A 84 -6.56 11.89 -13.84
CA GLU A 84 -7.53 11.93 -12.73
C GLU A 84 -6.89 11.43 -11.42
N ILE A 85 -6.08 10.37 -11.46
CA ILE A 85 -5.28 9.93 -10.30
C ILE A 85 -4.36 11.05 -9.82
N LYS A 86 -3.67 11.74 -10.75
CA LYS A 86 -2.79 12.87 -10.42
C LYS A 86 -3.57 14.02 -9.77
N ASP A 87 -4.77 14.30 -10.23
CA ASP A 87 -5.64 15.33 -9.65
C ASP A 87 -6.08 14.96 -8.23
N LEU A 88 -6.43 13.69 -7.96
CA LEU A 88 -6.71 13.20 -6.61
C LEU A 88 -5.53 13.39 -5.66
N LEU A 89 -4.32 13.15 -6.15
CA LEU A 89 -3.09 13.31 -5.36
C LEU A 89 -2.79 14.78 -4.96
N THR A 90 -3.50 15.76 -5.49
CA THR A 90 -3.42 17.16 -5.03
C THR A 90 -4.19 17.39 -3.73
N LYS A 91 -5.14 16.53 -3.38
CA LYS A 91 -5.92 16.65 -2.15
C LYS A 91 -5.06 16.40 -0.92
N GLU A 92 -5.38 17.12 0.17
CA GLU A 92 -4.58 17.06 1.40
C GLU A 92 -4.57 15.66 2.03
N GLN A 93 -5.71 14.95 2.03
CA GLN A 93 -5.81 13.64 2.66
C GLN A 93 -5.25 12.48 1.82
N VAL A 94 -4.96 12.69 0.54
CA VAL A 94 -4.33 11.68 -0.32
C VAL A 94 -2.81 11.75 -0.18
N LYS A 95 -2.23 10.86 0.64
CA LYS A 95 -0.83 10.95 1.11
C LYS A 95 0.16 10.14 0.29
N CYS A 96 -0.26 9.03 -0.30
CA CYS A 96 0.59 8.11 -1.05
C CYS A 96 0.06 7.87 -2.45
N ILE A 97 0.99 7.58 -3.36
CA ILE A 97 0.71 7.05 -4.69
C ILE A 97 0.61 5.52 -4.59
N GLY A 98 -0.48 4.96 -5.03
CA GLY A 98 -0.72 3.52 -4.99
C GLY A 98 -2.15 3.19 -4.53
N GLU A 99 -2.48 1.92 -4.48
CA GLU A 99 -1.57 0.76 -4.59
C GLU A 99 -1.08 0.60 -6.02
N THR A 100 0.21 0.30 -6.20
CA THR A 100 0.83 0.09 -7.51
C THR A 100 2.00 -0.88 -7.40
N GLY A 101 2.45 -1.46 -8.50
CA GLY A 101 3.57 -2.41 -8.51
C GLY A 101 3.34 -3.57 -9.47
N LEU A 102 3.74 -4.80 -9.06
CA LEU A 102 3.65 -6.00 -9.89
C LEU A 102 3.05 -7.19 -9.12
N ASP A 103 2.19 -7.96 -9.80
CA ASP A 103 1.64 -9.24 -9.34
C ASP A 103 1.70 -10.26 -10.48
N PHE A 104 2.73 -11.09 -10.51
CA PHE A 104 2.87 -12.17 -11.50
C PHE A 104 2.27 -13.49 -11.03
N ASN A 105 1.69 -13.52 -9.83
CA ASN A 105 0.94 -14.67 -9.33
C ASN A 105 -0.44 -14.77 -10.00
N ARG A 106 -1.20 -13.67 -10.01
CA ARG A 106 -2.57 -13.68 -10.52
C ARG A 106 -2.71 -13.27 -11.98
N ASN A 107 -1.89 -12.35 -12.46
CA ASN A 107 -1.85 -11.89 -13.85
C ASN A 107 -3.23 -11.47 -14.42
N PHE A 108 -4.05 -10.76 -13.64
CA PHE A 108 -5.34 -10.22 -14.12
C PHE A 108 -5.18 -9.11 -15.17
N SER A 109 -4.03 -8.46 -15.19
CA SER A 109 -3.51 -7.67 -16.30
C SER A 109 -2.24 -8.31 -16.82
N SER A 110 -1.88 -8.07 -18.07
CA SER A 110 -0.66 -8.62 -18.65
C SER A 110 0.59 -8.06 -17.93
N PRO A 111 1.71 -8.80 -17.88
CA PRO A 111 2.96 -8.27 -17.34
C PRO A 111 3.39 -6.94 -17.97
N ASP A 112 3.16 -6.75 -19.27
CA ASP A 112 3.51 -5.51 -19.98
C ASP A 112 2.65 -4.33 -19.52
N ASP A 113 1.34 -4.55 -19.32
CA ASP A 113 0.44 -3.51 -18.79
C ASP A 113 0.83 -3.14 -17.35
N GLN A 114 1.15 -4.14 -16.52
CA GLN A 114 1.61 -3.93 -15.15
C GLN A 114 2.90 -3.10 -15.11
N GLN A 115 3.90 -3.46 -15.91
CA GLN A 115 5.17 -2.74 -15.98
C GLN A 115 4.97 -1.29 -16.42
N LYS A 116 4.19 -1.07 -17.49
CA LYS A 116 3.88 0.26 -18.01
C LYS A 116 3.17 1.14 -16.97
N SER A 117 2.18 0.59 -16.28
CA SER A 117 1.49 1.29 -15.20
C SER A 117 2.44 1.61 -14.06
N PHE A 118 3.25 0.65 -13.63
CA PHE A 118 4.22 0.81 -12.54
C PHE A 118 5.24 1.92 -12.83
N GLU A 119 5.86 1.91 -14.01
CA GLU A 119 6.80 2.96 -14.43
C GLU A 119 6.16 4.36 -14.39
N ALA A 120 4.92 4.50 -14.87
CA ALA A 120 4.21 5.76 -14.80
C ALA A 120 3.99 6.25 -13.36
N HIS A 121 3.73 5.35 -12.41
CA HIS A 121 3.59 5.71 -11.00
C HIS A 121 4.93 6.11 -10.37
N LEU A 122 6.05 5.48 -10.77
CA LEU A 122 7.39 5.87 -10.34
C LEU A 122 7.74 7.29 -10.81
N GLU A 123 7.47 7.60 -12.07
CA GLU A 123 7.67 8.93 -12.62
C GLU A 123 6.81 9.98 -11.90
N LEU A 124 5.54 9.65 -11.64
CA LEU A 124 4.63 10.52 -10.91
C LEU A 124 5.12 10.78 -9.48
N SER A 125 5.65 9.75 -8.81
CA SER A 125 6.21 9.88 -7.46
C SER A 125 7.35 10.91 -7.41
N ILE A 126 8.21 10.92 -8.40
CA ILE A 126 9.27 11.92 -8.53
C ILE A 126 8.70 13.31 -8.80
N ASP A 127 7.76 13.40 -9.75
CA ASP A 127 7.16 14.65 -10.20
C ASP A 127 6.52 15.45 -9.07
N ILE A 128 5.76 14.76 -8.21
CA ILE A 128 4.98 15.40 -7.14
C ILE A 128 5.54 15.18 -5.74
N ASN A 129 6.67 14.47 -5.63
CA ASN A 129 7.38 14.15 -4.39
C ASN A 129 6.48 13.50 -3.33
N LYS A 130 5.69 12.48 -3.73
CA LYS A 130 4.86 11.68 -2.82
C LYS A 130 5.38 10.24 -2.75
N PRO A 131 5.32 9.60 -1.55
CA PRO A 131 5.75 8.22 -1.37
C PRO A 131 4.83 7.25 -2.12
N LEU A 132 5.37 6.05 -2.37
CA LEU A 132 4.66 4.95 -3.01
C LEU A 132 4.20 3.93 -1.98
N PHE A 133 2.99 3.42 -2.18
CA PHE A 133 2.43 2.24 -1.52
C PHE A 133 2.49 1.08 -2.51
N LEU A 134 3.48 0.20 -2.33
CA LEU A 134 3.96 -0.73 -3.33
C LEU A 134 3.47 -2.16 -3.06
N HIS A 135 2.91 -2.77 -4.10
CA HIS A 135 2.55 -4.18 -4.17
C HIS A 135 3.61 -4.96 -4.94
N GLU A 136 4.09 -6.06 -4.37
CA GLU A 136 4.93 -7.03 -5.08
C GLU A 136 4.51 -8.45 -4.72
N ARG A 137 4.23 -9.25 -5.75
CA ARG A 137 3.94 -10.68 -5.58
C ARG A 137 4.45 -11.50 -6.74
N ASP A 138 5.36 -12.45 -6.43
CA ASP A 138 5.99 -13.35 -7.40
C ASP A 138 6.64 -12.63 -8.59
N ALA A 139 7.15 -11.39 -8.37
CA ALA A 139 7.67 -10.49 -9.40
C ALA A 139 8.98 -9.80 -8.99
N HIS A 140 9.64 -10.27 -7.93
CA HIS A 140 10.76 -9.58 -7.27
C HIS A 140 11.86 -9.10 -8.23
N GLU A 141 12.37 -9.98 -9.10
CA GLU A 141 13.47 -9.62 -10.00
C GLU A 141 13.08 -8.48 -10.94
N LYS A 142 11.89 -8.56 -11.55
CA LYS A 142 11.38 -7.54 -12.45
C LYS A 142 11.02 -6.26 -11.71
N PHE A 143 10.47 -6.37 -10.51
CA PHE A 143 10.17 -5.23 -9.65
C PHE A 143 11.46 -4.43 -9.33
N VAL A 144 12.52 -5.13 -8.92
CA VAL A 144 13.82 -4.50 -8.63
C VAL A 144 14.43 -3.90 -9.90
N GLU A 145 14.40 -4.62 -11.03
CA GLU A 145 14.90 -4.11 -12.31
C GLU A 145 14.27 -2.76 -12.69
N ILE A 146 12.94 -2.66 -12.54
CA ILE A 146 12.19 -1.45 -12.90
C ILE A 146 12.45 -0.31 -11.92
N ILE A 147 12.40 -0.57 -10.60
CA ILE A 147 12.45 0.50 -9.60
C ILE A 147 13.88 1.02 -9.33
N LEU A 148 14.89 0.19 -9.57
CA LEU A 148 16.28 0.53 -9.26
C LEU A 148 16.77 1.85 -9.88
N PRO A 149 16.45 2.19 -11.14
CA PRO A 149 16.82 3.47 -11.74
C PRO A 149 16.19 4.70 -11.06
N TYR A 150 15.12 4.50 -10.29
CA TYR A 150 14.35 5.56 -9.64
C TYR A 150 14.68 5.72 -8.16
N ILE A 151 15.35 4.73 -7.54
CA ILE A 151 15.45 4.58 -6.08
C ILE A 151 16.02 5.81 -5.36
N ASN A 152 16.97 6.51 -5.95
CA ASN A 152 17.58 7.70 -5.36
C ASN A 152 16.76 8.99 -5.59
N ARG A 153 15.64 8.89 -6.29
CA ARG A 153 14.81 10.04 -6.70
C ARG A 153 13.41 9.99 -6.10
N ILE A 154 12.91 8.79 -5.81
CA ILE A 154 11.60 8.61 -5.16
C ILE A 154 11.71 8.85 -3.65
N PRO A 155 10.66 9.37 -2.99
CA PRO A 155 10.60 9.43 -1.54
C PRO A 155 10.64 8.04 -0.89
N LYS A 156 10.94 7.99 0.42
CA LYS A 156 10.84 6.73 1.19
C LYS A 156 9.44 6.13 1.05
N SER A 157 9.39 4.91 0.58
CA SER A 157 8.17 4.21 0.20
C SER A 157 8.04 2.89 0.95
N VAL A 158 6.89 2.24 0.88
CA VAL A 158 6.62 0.97 1.56
C VAL A 158 6.31 -0.13 0.57
N VAL A 159 6.95 -1.30 0.73
CA VAL A 159 6.49 -2.56 0.15
C VAL A 159 5.53 -3.18 1.17
N HIS A 160 4.22 -3.07 0.89
CA HIS A 160 3.19 -3.53 1.81
C HIS A 160 2.90 -5.03 1.63
N CYS A 161 2.28 -5.65 2.64
CA CYS A 161 1.90 -7.05 2.61
C CYS A 161 3.03 -7.98 2.12
N PHE A 162 4.23 -7.80 2.67
CA PHE A 162 5.39 -8.57 2.26
C PHE A 162 5.17 -10.07 2.51
N THR A 163 5.35 -10.87 1.47
CA THR A 163 5.21 -12.34 1.50
C THR A 163 6.36 -13.05 0.76
N GLY A 164 7.41 -12.31 0.41
CA GLY A 164 8.58 -12.83 -0.30
C GLY A 164 9.53 -13.65 0.57
N ASP A 165 10.67 -14.02 0.00
CA ASP A 165 11.76 -14.74 0.66
C ASP A 165 12.77 -13.78 1.33
N GLU A 166 13.80 -14.38 1.97
CA GLU A 166 14.86 -13.62 2.64
C GLU A 166 15.64 -12.73 1.67
N GLY A 167 15.92 -13.23 0.46
CA GLY A 167 16.67 -12.48 -0.55
C GLY A 167 15.93 -11.22 -0.98
N ALA A 168 14.63 -11.32 -1.22
CA ALA A 168 13.77 -10.19 -1.53
C ALA A 168 13.69 -9.20 -0.36
N LEU A 169 13.51 -9.70 0.87
CA LEU A 169 13.47 -8.86 2.05
C LEU A 169 14.75 -8.03 2.22
N LEU A 170 15.90 -8.68 2.20
CA LEU A 170 17.19 -8.01 2.37
C LEU A 170 17.42 -6.97 1.27
N LYS A 171 17.00 -7.27 0.04
CA LYS A 171 17.09 -6.32 -1.08
C LYS A 171 16.23 -5.09 -0.87
N TYR A 172 15.00 -5.24 -0.39
CA TYR A 172 14.12 -4.09 -0.09
C TYR A 172 14.63 -3.26 1.08
N ILE A 173 15.19 -3.89 2.12
CA ILE A 173 15.85 -3.19 3.23
C ILE A 173 17.08 -2.41 2.74
N GLU A 174 17.94 -3.01 1.89
CA GLU A 174 19.09 -2.34 1.27
C GLU A 174 18.67 -1.11 0.46
N MET A 175 17.55 -1.21 -0.24
CA MET A 175 16.97 -0.12 -1.02
C MET A 175 16.28 0.95 -0.16
N GLY A 176 16.17 0.73 1.16
CA GLY A 176 15.62 1.69 2.12
C GLY A 176 14.10 1.74 2.16
N PHE A 177 13.42 0.71 1.67
CA PHE A 177 11.96 0.60 1.78
C PHE A 177 11.51 0.26 3.19
N PHE A 178 10.36 0.81 3.58
CA PHE A 178 9.59 0.27 4.68
C PHE A 178 8.96 -1.07 4.27
N ILE A 179 8.83 -1.97 5.24
CA ILE A 179 8.26 -3.31 5.04
C ILE A 179 6.94 -3.39 5.82
N GLY A 180 5.85 -3.57 5.09
CA GLY A 180 4.52 -3.73 5.68
C GLY A 180 4.22 -5.21 5.97
N ILE A 181 4.02 -5.53 7.24
CA ILE A 181 3.65 -6.87 7.70
C ILE A 181 2.15 -6.92 7.96
N THR A 182 1.51 -8.00 7.51
CA THR A 182 0.06 -8.20 7.59
C THR A 182 -0.31 -9.42 8.43
N GLY A 183 -1.61 -9.70 8.55
CA GLY A 183 -2.16 -10.90 9.15
C GLY A 183 -1.70 -12.22 8.51
N TRP A 184 -1.07 -12.18 7.34
CA TRP A 184 -0.42 -13.34 6.74
C TRP A 184 0.59 -14.01 7.68
N LEU A 185 1.27 -13.24 8.51
CA LEU A 185 2.16 -13.76 9.54
C LEU A 185 1.46 -14.77 10.47
N CYS A 186 0.17 -14.55 10.75
CA CYS A 186 -0.63 -15.40 11.62
C CYS A 186 -1.28 -16.60 10.90
N ASP A 187 -1.13 -16.74 9.57
CA ASP A 187 -1.63 -17.88 8.82
C ASP A 187 -0.65 -19.06 8.91
N GLU A 188 -1.01 -20.09 9.66
CA GLU A 188 -0.15 -21.27 9.91
C GLU A 188 0.28 -22.00 8.62
N ARG A 189 -0.45 -21.83 7.52
CA ARG A 189 -0.16 -22.50 6.23
C ARG A 189 0.77 -21.69 5.35
N ARG A 190 0.67 -20.36 5.40
CA ARG A 190 1.32 -19.44 4.44
C ARG A 190 2.34 -18.52 5.09
N GLY A 191 2.19 -18.19 6.37
CA GLY A 191 2.98 -17.19 7.08
C GLY A 191 4.19 -17.75 7.82
N LYS A 192 4.32 -19.07 7.95
CA LYS A 192 5.36 -19.68 8.80
C LYS A 192 6.79 -19.22 8.45
N HIS A 193 7.10 -19.05 7.16
CA HIS A 193 8.42 -18.57 6.73
C HIS A 193 8.66 -17.10 7.13
N LEU A 194 7.60 -16.30 7.28
CA LEU A 194 7.70 -14.90 7.68
C LEU A 194 8.14 -14.75 9.14
N GLU A 195 7.82 -15.73 10.01
CA GLU A 195 8.25 -15.70 11.42
C GLU A 195 9.79 -15.65 11.54
N GLU A 196 10.50 -16.32 10.63
CA GLU A 196 11.96 -16.34 10.59
C GLU A 196 12.54 -15.04 10.01
N LEU A 197 11.77 -14.33 9.17
CA LEU A 197 12.20 -13.11 8.48
C LEU A 197 11.97 -11.83 9.29
N ILE A 198 10.93 -11.80 10.13
CA ILE A 198 10.61 -10.60 10.93
C ILE A 198 11.78 -10.07 11.75
N PRO A 199 12.60 -10.92 12.45
CA PRO A 199 13.75 -10.44 13.20
C PRO A 199 14.82 -9.75 12.36
N LEU A 200 14.81 -9.93 11.02
CA LEU A 200 15.74 -9.30 10.10
C LEU A 200 15.32 -7.88 9.72
N ILE A 201 14.06 -7.51 9.97
CA ILE A 201 13.54 -6.19 9.61
C ILE A 201 13.95 -5.19 10.70
N PRO A 202 14.73 -4.14 10.36
CA PRO A 202 15.02 -3.05 11.30
C PRO A 202 13.71 -2.43 11.81
N LEU A 203 13.59 -2.19 13.10
CA LEU A 203 12.35 -1.69 13.71
C LEU A 203 11.88 -0.37 13.07
N GLU A 204 12.83 0.48 12.68
CA GLU A 204 12.56 1.75 12.00
C GLU A 204 12.03 1.61 10.57
N LEU A 205 12.12 0.43 9.97
CA LEU A 205 11.56 0.12 8.65
C LEU A 205 10.34 -0.79 8.71
N SER A 206 9.95 -1.25 9.91
CA SER A 206 8.80 -2.14 10.08
C SER A 206 7.51 -1.36 10.22
N LEU A 207 6.52 -1.69 9.41
CA LEU A 207 5.16 -1.14 9.47
C LEU A 207 4.13 -2.25 9.63
N ILE A 208 3.03 -1.94 10.29
CA ILE A 208 1.92 -2.88 10.48
C ILE A 208 0.79 -2.50 9.54
N HIS A 209 0.30 -3.50 8.83
CA HIS A 209 -0.93 -3.45 8.05
C HIS A 209 -1.93 -4.40 8.74
N ILE A 210 -2.86 -3.84 9.48
CA ILE A 210 -3.73 -4.61 10.38
C ILE A 210 -4.88 -5.25 9.63
N SER A 211 -5.43 -4.53 8.68
CA SER A 211 -6.52 -5.02 7.86
C SER A 211 -6.04 -6.18 6.99
N GLU A 212 -6.68 -7.25 6.97
CA GLU A 212 -6.35 -8.32 6.32
C GLU A 212 -7.01 -9.10 5.68
N PRO A 213 -6.57 -10.03 4.94
CA PRO A 213 -6.89 -10.29 3.57
C PRO A 213 -8.15 -10.93 3.34
#